data_6a4081117c9e760e2913d423e2cfd6c6
#
_entry.id   6a4081117c9e760e2913d423e2cfd6c6
#
_cell.length_a   1.000
_cell.length_b   1.000
_cell.length_c   1.000
_cell.angle_alpha   90.00
_cell.angle_beta   90.00
_cell.angle_gamma   90.00
#
_symmetry.space_group_name_H-M   'P 1'
#
loop_
_entity.id
_entity.type
_entity.pdbx_description
1 polymer ?
#
loop_
_entity_poly.entity_id
_entity_poly.type
_entity_poly.pdbx_seq_one_letter_code
_entity_poly.pdbx_strand_id
1 'polypeptide(L)'
;VGPIRFDRAAGPRPVRQAVIHPTAVVHPEAKLGFDVQIGPHAVVGGSVQLGSGCQIGPAAVLDGAVSLGEDCVVGPSVMITGNTTIGRGNRFFHGASLGNEPQDLKFHGETTYLEIGEDNIFREYCTVHLATSEGCTTRIGSNNMLMAYVHVAHNCIIGNRVIIANAVNIAGHVEVEDFATIGGMTPVHQFVRIGAYSMIGGGSRLPQDVPPFIRVAGNPVEVCGVNSIGLKRRNFSDEELLNIKQAYRLLYRSGLNVGQALERIASDCKLTKNIEDLMAFIRRSERGIVR
;
A
#
# COMPACT_ATOMS: atom_id res chain seq x y z
N VAL A 1 16.78 -2.52 6.68
CA VAL A 1 16.10 -3.80 6.43
C VAL A 1 16.31 -4.04 4.94
N GLY A 2 17.01 -5.13 4.59
CA GLY A 2 17.16 -5.57 3.20
C GLY A 2 15.81 -5.93 2.59
N PRO A 3 15.73 -6.17 1.28
CA PRO A 3 14.48 -6.60 0.67
C PRO A 3 14.00 -7.85 1.40
N ILE A 4 12.72 -7.87 1.77
CA ILE A 4 12.10 -9.06 2.33
C ILE A 4 12.15 -10.12 1.24
N ARG A 5 13.14 -11.04 1.34
CA ARG A 5 13.25 -12.16 0.41
C ARG A 5 12.40 -13.29 0.97
N PHE A 6 11.40 -13.66 0.24
CA PHE A 6 10.73 -14.94 0.44
C PHE A 6 11.48 -15.96 -0.40
N ASP A 7 11.97 -17.03 0.21
CA ASP A 7 12.52 -18.16 -0.52
C ASP A 7 11.40 -18.75 -1.39
N ARG A 8 11.44 -18.41 -2.66
CA ARG A 8 10.66 -19.12 -3.66
C ARG A 8 11.35 -20.43 -3.88
N ALA A 9 10.63 -21.55 -3.70
CA ALA A 9 11.13 -22.85 -4.11
C ALA A 9 11.48 -22.78 -5.60
N ALA A 10 12.79 -22.75 -5.90
CA ALA A 10 13.29 -22.69 -7.26
C ALA A 10 13.22 -24.08 -7.86
N GLY A 11 12.30 -24.31 -8.80
CA GLY A 11 12.25 -25.51 -9.65
C GLY A 11 10.87 -25.67 -10.29
N PRO A 12 10.77 -26.33 -11.46
CA PRO A 12 9.49 -26.66 -12.05
C PRO A 12 8.73 -27.58 -11.11
N ARG A 13 7.60 -27.12 -10.58
CA ARG A 13 6.68 -27.94 -9.77
C ARG A 13 5.98 -28.93 -10.67
N PRO A 14 5.82 -30.21 -10.25
CA PRO A 14 4.97 -31.14 -10.99
C PRO A 14 3.55 -30.61 -11.02
N VAL A 15 2.94 -30.57 -12.22
CA VAL A 15 1.56 -30.15 -12.40
C VAL A 15 0.64 -31.13 -11.66
N ARG A 16 -0.02 -30.65 -10.59
CA ARG A 16 -0.97 -31.42 -9.79
C ARG A 16 -2.36 -30.82 -9.90
N GLN A 17 -3.38 -31.64 -9.78
CA GLN A 17 -4.75 -31.16 -9.63
C GLN A 17 -4.92 -30.42 -8.29
N ALA A 18 -5.94 -29.56 -8.21
CA ALA A 18 -6.30 -28.89 -6.96
C ALA A 18 -6.61 -29.91 -5.84
N VAL A 19 -6.15 -29.63 -4.65
CA VAL A 19 -6.45 -30.41 -3.44
C VAL A 19 -7.45 -29.65 -2.60
N ILE A 20 -8.68 -30.15 -2.53
CA ILE A 20 -9.79 -29.50 -1.82
C ILE A 20 -10.14 -30.33 -0.59
N HIS A 21 -10.13 -29.71 0.59
CA HIS A 21 -10.55 -30.38 1.82
C HIS A 21 -12.04 -30.75 1.75
N PRO A 22 -12.47 -31.94 2.21
CA PRO A 22 -13.86 -32.41 2.07
C PRO A 22 -14.93 -31.50 2.70
N THR A 23 -14.55 -30.66 3.69
CA THR A 23 -15.47 -29.72 4.34
C THR A 23 -15.43 -28.32 3.71
N ALA A 24 -14.61 -28.08 2.69
CA ALA A 24 -14.63 -26.83 1.97
C ALA A 24 -15.85 -26.75 1.04
N VAL A 25 -16.40 -25.55 0.88
CA VAL A 25 -17.48 -25.24 -0.04
C VAL A 25 -16.93 -24.50 -1.24
N VAL A 26 -16.80 -25.19 -2.37
CA VAL A 26 -16.28 -24.60 -3.61
C VAL A 26 -17.38 -24.66 -4.67
N HIS A 27 -17.77 -23.49 -5.19
CA HIS A 27 -18.79 -23.41 -6.21
C HIS A 27 -18.30 -24.07 -7.52
N PRO A 28 -19.13 -24.85 -8.24
CA PRO A 28 -18.71 -25.54 -9.47
C PRO A 28 -18.18 -24.64 -10.59
N GLU A 29 -18.59 -23.39 -10.64
CA GLU A 29 -18.14 -22.39 -11.63
C GLU A 29 -16.82 -21.71 -11.24
N ALA A 30 -16.31 -21.90 -10.03
CA ALA A 30 -15.02 -21.35 -9.61
C ALA A 30 -13.89 -21.89 -10.50
N LYS A 31 -13.02 -21.01 -10.95
CA LYS A 31 -11.88 -21.38 -11.79
C LYS A 31 -10.63 -21.58 -10.95
N LEU A 32 -10.13 -22.80 -10.89
CA LEU A 32 -8.94 -23.16 -10.13
C LEU A 32 -7.79 -23.51 -11.06
N GLY A 33 -6.63 -22.87 -10.83
CA GLY A 33 -5.38 -23.24 -11.48
C GLY A 33 -4.83 -24.57 -10.96
N PHE A 34 -3.66 -24.94 -11.46
CA PHE A 34 -2.96 -26.17 -11.00
C PHE A 34 -2.40 -25.98 -9.60
N ASP A 35 -2.28 -27.08 -8.85
CA ASP A 35 -1.66 -27.12 -7.53
C ASP A 35 -2.29 -26.18 -6.49
N VAL A 36 -3.57 -25.84 -6.67
CA VAL A 36 -4.34 -25.06 -5.70
C VAL A 36 -4.69 -25.92 -4.50
N GLN A 37 -4.53 -25.38 -3.29
CA GLN A 37 -4.87 -26.07 -2.04
C GLN A 37 -5.97 -25.28 -1.32
N ILE A 38 -7.06 -25.96 -0.95
CA ILE A 38 -8.20 -25.33 -0.24
C ILE A 38 -8.42 -26.06 1.08
N GLY A 39 -8.24 -25.33 2.19
CA GLY A 39 -8.34 -25.84 3.55
C GLY A 39 -9.77 -26.09 4.04
N PRO A 40 -9.91 -26.66 5.25
CA PRO A 40 -11.21 -27.00 5.81
C PRO A 40 -12.09 -25.77 6.02
N HIS A 41 -13.39 -25.91 5.74
CA HIS A 41 -14.41 -24.88 5.91
C HIS A 41 -14.17 -23.58 5.11
N ALA A 42 -13.22 -23.57 4.18
CA ALA A 42 -13.07 -22.45 3.25
C ALA A 42 -14.27 -22.39 2.28
N VAL A 43 -14.67 -21.17 1.92
CA VAL A 43 -15.75 -20.91 0.97
C VAL A 43 -15.19 -20.18 -0.24
N VAL A 44 -15.46 -20.72 -1.45
CA VAL A 44 -15.02 -20.15 -2.73
C VAL A 44 -16.22 -19.99 -3.64
N GLY A 45 -16.60 -18.76 -3.95
CA GLY A 45 -17.76 -18.39 -4.76
C GLY A 45 -17.58 -18.66 -6.26
N GLY A 46 -18.67 -18.62 -7.02
CA GLY A 46 -18.70 -19.01 -8.43
C GLY A 46 -17.91 -18.12 -9.37
N SER A 47 -17.80 -16.84 -9.07
CA SER A 47 -17.04 -15.88 -9.91
C SER A 47 -15.55 -15.79 -9.55
N VAL A 48 -15.09 -16.59 -8.59
CA VAL A 48 -13.69 -16.59 -8.11
C VAL A 48 -12.77 -17.29 -9.10
N GLN A 49 -11.62 -16.70 -9.35
CA GLN A 49 -10.54 -17.24 -10.14
C GLN A 49 -9.25 -17.32 -9.32
N LEU A 50 -8.67 -18.50 -9.17
CA LEU A 50 -7.43 -18.73 -8.43
C LEU A 50 -6.33 -19.16 -9.40
N GLY A 51 -5.22 -18.39 -9.42
CA GLY A 51 -4.01 -18.77 -10.14
C GLY A 51 -3.37 -20.03 -9.55
N SER A 52 -2.46 -20.62 -10.31
CA SER A 52 -1.76 -21.85 -9.92
C SER A 52 -0.97 -21.66 -8.63
N GLY A 53 -0.89 -22.69 -7.79
CA GLY A 53 -0.12 -22.68 -6.55
C GLY A 53 -0.75 -21.88 -5.41
N CYS A 54 -1.95 -21.35 -5.55
CA CYS A 54 -2.64 -20.66 -4.47
C CYS A 54 -2.96 -21.60 -3.31
N GLN A 55 -2.78 -21.08 -2.09
CA GLN A 55 -3.11 -21.78 -0.85
C GLN A 55 -4.18 -21.00 -0.11
N ILE A 56 -5.34 -21.62 0.08
CA ILE A 56 -6.49 -21.03 0.78
C ILE A 56 -6.62 -21.71 2.14
N GLY A 57 -6.43 -20.95 3.20
CA GLY A 57 -6.43 -21.41 4.58
C GLY A 57 -7.81 -21.77 5.12
N PRO A 58 -7.86 -22.38 6.32
CA PRO A 58 -9.11 -22.77 6.96
C PRO A 58 -10.07 -21.59 7.16
N ALA A 59 -11.36 -21.82 6.89
CA ALA A 59 -12.44 -20.85 7.08
C ALA A 59 -12.22 -19.51 6.33
N ALA A 60 -11.35 -19.46 5.33
CA ALA A 60 -11.23 -18.30 4.45
C ALA A 60 -12.46 -18.22 3.53
N VAL A 61 -12.89 -16.98 3.22
CA VAL A 61 -14.04 -16.70 2.35
C VAL A 61 -13.59 -15.85 1.18
N LEU A 62 -13.74 -16.39 -0.02
CA LEU A 62 -13.52 -15.67 -1.27
C LEU A 62 -14.86 -15.64 -2.03
N ASP A 63 -15.43 -14.46 -2.20
CA ASP A 63 -16.74 -14.30 -2.84
C ASP A 63 -16.83 -13.01 -3.66
N GLY A 64 -17.66 -13.01 -4.71
CA GLY A 64 -17.73 -11.93 -5.69
C GLY A 64 -16.77 -12.13 -6.86
N ALA A 65 -16.54 -11.09 -7.67
CA ALA A 65 -15.64 -11.13 -8.82
C ALA A 65 -14.17 -11.02 -8.38
N VAL A 66 -13.69 -12.05 -7.68
CA VAL A 66 -12.33 -12.11 -7.10
C VAL A 66 -11.39 -12.87 -8.02
N SER A 67 -10.26 -12.26 -8.36
CA SER A 67 -9.19 -12.91 -9.12
C SER A 67 -7.87 -12.83 -8.35
N LEU A 68 -7.25 -13.98 -8.06
CA LEU A 68 -5.92 -14.08 -7.47
C LEU A 68 -4.91 -14.62 -8.48
N GLY A 69 -3.79 -13.92 -8.64
CA GLY A 69 -2.63 -14.41 -9.38
C GLY A 69 -2.00 -15.65 -8.73
N GLU A 70 -0.96 -16.17 -9.36
CA GLU A 70 -0.26 -17.37 -8.92
C GLU A 70 0.39 -17.23 -7.54
N ASP A 71 0.60 -18.34 -6.85
CA ASP A 71 1.36 -18.45 -5.60
C ASP A 71 0.87 -17.54 -4.45
N CYS A 72 -0.38 -17.12 -4.45
CA CYS A 72 -0.98 -16.39 -3.35
C CYS A 72 -1.23 -17.31 -2.14
N VAL A 73 -0.99 -16.79 -0.94
CA VAL A 73 -1.26 -17.47 0.32
C VAL A 73 -2.31 -16.71 1.12
N VAL A 74 -3.49 -17.28 1.21
CA VAL A 74 -4.63 -16.74 1.97
C VAL A 74 -4.69 -17.48 3.30
N GLY A 75 -4.44 -16.77 4.40
CA GLY A 75 -4.42 -17.33 5.75
C GLY A 75 -5.80 -17.70 6.29
N PRO A 76 -5.86 -18.23 7.52
CA PRO A 76 -7.13 -18.60 8.14
C PRO A 76 -8.07 -17.42 8.32
N SER A 77 -9.37 -17.62 8.08
CA SER A 77 -10.44 -16.61 8.28
C SER A 77 -10.20 -15.29 7.55
N VAL A 78 -9.41 -15.28 6.49
CA VAL A 78 -9.28 -14.15 5.59
C VAL A 78 -10.53 -14.02 4.74
N MET A 79 -11.00 -12.79 4.53
CA MET A 79 -12.11 -12.49 3.64
C MET A 79 -11.63 -11.65 2.46
N ILE A 80 -11.93 -12.09 1.23
CA ILE A 80 -11.67 -11.32 0.00
C ILE A 80 -12.95 -11.31 -0.82
N THR A 81 -13.48 -10.11 -1.08
CA THR A 81 -14.80 -9.97 -1.71
C THR A 81 -14.83 -8.89 -2.81
N GLY A 82 -16.01 -8.66 -3.36
CA GLY A 82 -16.28 -7.58 -4.33
C GLY A 82 -15.56 -7.77 -5.66
N ASN A 83 -15.36 -6.68 -6.39
CA ASN A 83 -14.60 -6.67 -7.65
C ASN A 83 -13.10 -6.49 -7.34
N THR A 84 -12.43 -7.55 -6.96
CA THR A 84 -11.06 -7.51 -6.44
C THR A 84 -10.09 -8.30 -7.32
N THR A 85 -9.10 -7.62 -7.87
CA THR A 85 -8.02 -8.24 -8.65
C THR A 85 -6.69 -8.13 -7.90
N ILE A 86 -6.03 -9.27 -7.71
CA ILE A 86 -4.80 -9.40 -6.93
C ILE A 86 -3.73 -10.10 -7.77
N GLY A 87 -2.55 -9.48 -7.88
CA GLY A 87 -1.39 -10.06 -8.55
C GLY A 87 -0.84 -11.29 -7.82
N ARG A 88 0.24 -11.85 -8.35
CA ARG A 88 0.86 -13.07 -7.82
C ARG A 88 1.59 -12.83 -6.50
N GLY A 89 1.82 -13.92 -5.74
CA GLY A 89 2.75 -13.96 -4.60
C GLY A 89 2.30 -13.19 -3.37
N ASN A 90 1.07 -12.70 -3.31
CA ASN A 90 0.55 -11.96 -2.16
C ASN A 90 0.28 -12.89 -0.97
N ARG A 91 0.48 -12.39 0.24
CA ARG A 91 0.26 -13.14 1.48
C ARG A 91 -0.68 -12.38 2.39
N PHE A 92 -1.76 -13.03 2.77
CA PHE A 92 -2.79 -12.49 3.66
C PHE A 92 -2.78 -13.31 4.96
N PHE A 93 -2.61 -12.63 6.07
CA PHE A 93 -2.58 -13.25 7.39
C PHE A 93 -3.97 -13.27 8.02
N HIS A 94 -4.12 -14.02 9.10
CA HIS A 94 -5.38 -14.26 9.78
C HIS A 94 -6.27 -13.01 9.91
N GLY A 95 -7.54 -13.16 9.53
CA GLY A 95 -8.58 -12.14 9.71
C GLY A 95 -8.42 -10.89 8.85
N ALA A 96 -7.49 -10.84 7.88
CA ALA A 96 -7.43 -9.75 6.92
C ALA A 96 -8.71 -9.74 6.07
N SER A 97 -9.25 -8.54 5.76
CA SER A 97 -10.52 -8.35 5.07
C SER A 97 -10.38 -7.33 3.94
N LEU A 98 -10.52 -7.78 2.70
CA LEU A 98 -10.24 -6.98 1.52
C LEU A 98 -11.43 -6.99 0.54
N GLY A 99 -11.64 -5.84 -0.13
CA GLY A 99 -12.67 -5.71 -1.15
C GLY A 99 -14.09 -5.56 -0.59
N ASN A 100 -14.23 -5.22 0.68
CA ASN A 100 -15.54 -4.88 1.24
C ASN A 100 -16.02 -3.50 0.77
N GLU A 101 -17.32 -3.28 0.90
CA GLU A 101 -17.95 -1.99 0.65
C GLU A 101 -17.24 -0.87 1.43
N PRO A 102 -17.11 0.32 0.82
CA PRO A 102 -16.48 1.46 1.47
C PRO A 102 -17.30 1.95 2.66
N GLN A 103 -16.62 2.45 3.69
CA GLN A 103 -17.26 3.10 4.85
C GLN A 103 -17.58 4.57 4.53
N ASP A 104 -18.34 4.80 3.47
CA ASP A 104 -18.79 6.13 3.07
C ASP A 104 -20.32 6.15 2.94
N LEU A 105 -20.98 7.05 3.66
CA LEU A 105 -22.44 7.20 3.64
C LEU A 105 -22.99 7.60 2.25
N LYS A 106 -22.14 8.04 1.35
CA LYS A 106 -22.52 8.40 -0.03
C LYS A 106 -22.46 7.21 -1.00
N PHE A 107 -21.97 6.07 -0.55
CA PHE A 107 -21.94 4.86 -1.36
C PHE A 107 -23.33 4.24 -1.43
N HIS A 108 -23.82 3.97 -2.63
CA HIS A 108 -25.17 3.42 -2.87
C HIS A 108 -25.15 2.10 -3.66
N GLY A 109 -23.99 1.42 -3.72
CA GLY A 109 -23.84 0.16 -4.43
C GLY A 109 -23.25 0.32 -5.84
N GLU A 110 -22.53 1.39 -6.10
CA GLU A 110 -21.82 1.63 -7.35
C GLU A 110 -20.83 0.50 -7.66
N THR A 111 -20.62 0.23 -8.92
CA THR A 111 -19.64 -0.76 -9.37
C THR A 111 -18.25 -0.21 -9.24
N THR A 112 -17.53 -0.65 -8.22
CA THR A 112 -16.20 -0.17 -7.88
C THR A 112 -15.22 -1.31 -7.72
N TYR A 113 -13.92 -1.00 -7.69
CA TYR A 113 -12.85 -1.99 -7.80
C TYR A 113 -11.77 -1.83 -6.74
N LEU A 114 -11.09 -2.95 -6.47
CA LEU A 114 -9.83 -3.01 -5.74
C LEU A 114 -8.78 -3.72 -6.61
N GLU A 115 -7.66 -3.07 -6.84
CA GLU A 115 -6.52 -3.63 -7.56
C GLU A 115 -5.30 -3.70 -6.64
N ILE A 116 -4.69 -4.88 -6.52
CA ILE A 116 -3.49 -5.13 -5.72
C ILE A 116 -2.41 -5.75 -6.62
N GLY A 117 -1.22 -5.16 -6.62
CA GLY A 117 -0.06 -5.66 -7.35
C GLY A 117 0.48 -6.97 -6.78
N GLU A 118 1.76 -7.20 -6.92
CA GLU A 118 2.44 -8.45 -6.60
C GLU A 118 3.21 -8.40 -5.28
N ASP A 119 3.43 -9.58 -4.67
CA ASP A 119 4.38 -9.80 -3.57
C ASP A 119 4.13 -8.89 -2.33
N ASN A 120 2.88 -8.53 -2.05
CA ASN A 120 2.52 -7.78 -0.85
C ASN A 120 2.26 -8.70 0.35
N ILE A 121 2.42 -8.13 1.54
CA ILE A 121 2.13 -8.78 2.81
C ILE A 121 1.06 -7.97 3.54
N PHE A 122 -0.09 -8.59 3.76
CA PHE A 122 -1.17 -8.06 4.60
C PHE A 122 -1.19 -8.83 5.91
N ARG A 123 -0.77 -8.20 7.00
CA ARG A 123 -0.75 -8.81 8.31
C ARG A 123 -2.16 -8.91 8.89
N GLU A 124 -2.22 -9.43 10.11
CA GLU A 124 -3.46 -9.79 10.79
C GLU A 124 -4.43 -8.61 10.87
N TYR A 125 -5.69 -8.85 10.55
CA TYR A 125 -6.79 -7.89 10.66
C TYR A 125 -6.60 -6.60 9.86
N CYS A 126 -5.78 -6.61 8.80
CA CYS A 126 -5.78 -5.51 7.83
C CYS A 126 -7.14 -5.41 7.14
N THR A 127 -7.57 -4.19 6.85
CA THR A 127 -8.78 -3.93 6.06
C THR A 127 -8.47 -3.04 4.87
N VAL A 128 -8.98 -3.39 3.69
CA VAL A 128 -8.83 -2.61 2.45
C VAL A 128 -10.18 -2.57 1.75
N HIS A 129 -10.70 -1.37 1.49
CA HIS A 129 -12.03 -1.21 0.90
C HIS A 129 -11.99 -0.91 -0.60
N LEU A 130 -13.08 -1.24 -1.28
CA LEU A 130 -13.36 -0.80 -2.65
C LEU A 130 -13.41 0.73 -2.75
N ALA A 131 -13.40 1.27 -3.96
CA ALA A 131 -13.65 2.70 -4.18
C ALA A 131 -15.14 3.05 -3.99
N THR A 132 -15.51 4.33 -4.07
CA THR A 132 -16.88 4.81 -3.81
C THR A 132 -17.64 5.24 -5.06
N SER A 133 -16.97 5.67 -6.12
CA SER A 133 -17.64 6.19 -7.32
C SER A 133 -17.59 5.18 -8.45
N GLU A 134 -18.64 5.16 -9.28
CA GLU A 134 -18.78 4.23 -10.41
C GLU A 134 -17.50 4.17 -11.26
N GLY A 135 -17.03 2.96 -11.51
CA GLY A 135 -15.80 2.69 -12.26
C GLY A 135 -14.48 3.04 -11.56
N CYS A 136 -14.53 3.61 -10.35
CA CYS A 136 -13.32 3.96 -9.61
C CYS A 136 -12.66 2.75 -8.95
N THR A 137 -11.37 2.90 -8.64
CA THR A 137 -10.52 1.81 -8.11
C THR A 137 -9.70 2.29 -6.93
N THR A 138 -9.69 1.53 -5.84
CA THR A 138 -8.64 1.60 -4.81
C THR A 138 -7.45 0.78 -5.28
N ARG A 139 -6.23 1.34 -5.24
CA ARG A 139 -5.03 0.70 -5.78
C ARG A 139 -3.93 0.51 -4.75
N ILE A 140 -3.34 -0.68 -4.73
CA ILE A 140 -2.14 -1.00 -3.95
C ILE A 140 -1.11 -1.61 -4.91
N GLY A 141 0.06 -0.99 -5.00
CA GLY A 141 1.17 -1.46 -5.84
C GLY A 141 1.77 -2.78 -5.33
N SER A 142 3.06 -2.96 -5.51
CA SER A 142 3.75 -4.22 -5.28
C SER A 142 4.81 -4.12 -4.18
N ASN A 143 5.14 -5.27 -3.57
CA ASN A 143 6.19 -5.40 -2.56
C ASN A 143 5.95 -4.56 -1.28
N ASN A 144 4.70 -4.31 -0.95
CA ASN A 144 4.31 -3.54 0.24
C ASN A 144 4.18 -4.44 1.47
N MET A 145 4.38 -3.85 2.64
CA MET A 145 4.11 -4.49 3.93
C MET A 145 3.11 -3.66 4.72
N LEU A 146 1.91 -4.17 4.87
CA LEU A 146 0.87 -3.63 5.73
C LEU A 146 0.84 -4.47 7.01
N MET A 147 1.24 -3.86 8.13
CA MET A 147 1.31 -4.55 9.42
C MET A 147 -0.09 -4.68 10.04
N ALA A 148 -0.18 -5.40 11.16
CA ALA A 148 -1.46 -5.72 11.77
C ALA A 148 -2.33 -4.50 12.06
N TYR A 149 -3.64 -4.65 11.83
CA TYR A 149 -4.68 -3.63 12.04
C TYR A 149 -4.57 -2.38 11.14
N VAL A 150 -3.80 -2.42 10.05
CA VAL A 150 -3.78 -1.32 9.08
C VAL A 150 -5.13 -1.25 8.37
N HIS A 151 -5.66 -0.03 8.25
CA HIS A 151 -6.84 0.27 7.44
C HIS A 151 -6.48 1.12 6.23
N VAL A 152 -6.91 0.71 5.04
CA VAL A 152 -6.85 1.48 3.80
C VAL A 152 -8.28 1.71 3.32
N ALA A 153 -8.73 2.96 3.39
CA ALA A 153 -10.06 3.36 2.93
C ALA A 153 -10.15 3.42 1.40
N HIS A 154 -11.33 3.77 0.93
CA HIS A 154 -11.70 3.86 -0.47
C HIS A 154 -10.85 4.87 -1.28
N ASN A 155 -10.70 4.63 -2.57
CA ASN A 155 -10.03 5.53 -3.53
C ASN A 155 -8.56 5.85 -3.19
N CYS A 156 -7.93 5.11 -2.28
CA CYS A 156 -6.52 5.28 -1.98
C CYS A 156 -5.64 4.73 -3.09
N ILE A 157 -4.47 5.35 -3.28
CA ILE A 157 -3.42 4.89 -4.19
C ILE A 157 -2.15 4.69 -3.37
N ILE A 158 -1.78 3.43 -3.15
CA ILE A 158 -0.54 3.06 -2.46
C ILE A 158 0.46 2.58 -3.50
N GLY A 159 1.63 3.19 -3.54
CA GLY A 159 2.72 2.84 -4.45
C GLY A 159 3.38 1.51 -4.13
N ASN A 160 4.66 1.39 -4.45
CA ASN A 160 5.42 0.17 -4.31
C ASN A 160 6.40 0.27 -3.13
N ARG A 161 6.71 -0.89 -2.51
CA ARG A 161 7.70 -0.99 -1.43
C ARG A 161 7.43 -0.07 -0.25
N VAL A 162 6.16 0.24 -0.03
CA VAL A 162 5.68 1.03 1.11
C VAL A 162 5.61 0.14 2.34
N ILE A 163 5.99 0.70 3.49
CA ILE A 163 5.85 0.04 4.80
C ILE A 163 4.84 0.83 5.62
N ILE A 164 3.76 0.19 6.01
CA ILE A 164 2.71 0.76 6.84
C ILE A 164 2.67 -0.04 8.15
N ALA A 165 3.06 0.61 9.24
CA ALA A 165 3.17 -0.06 10.53
C ALA A 165 1.80 -0.25 11.22
N ASN A 166 1.81 -0.98 12.34
CA ASN A 166 0.59 -1.40 13.05
C ASN A 166 -0.39 -0.26 13.31
N ALA A 167 -1.68 -0.53 13.09
CA ALA A 167 -2.80 0.34 13.41
C ALA A 167 -2.74 1.74 12.76
N VAL A 168 -2.09 1.85 11.60
CA VAL A 168 -2.19 3.05 10.75
C VAL A 168 -3.56 3.07 10.10
N ASN A 169 -4.23 4.22 10.16
CA ASN A 169 -5.55 4.42 9.55
C ASN A 169 -5.41 5.43 8.40
N ILE A 170 -5.58 4.96 7.18
CA ILE A 170 -5.52 5.76 5.95
C ILE A 170 -6.94 6.06 5.51
N ALA A 171 -7.34 7.33 5.58
CA ALA A 171 -8.66 7.79 5.14
C ALA A 171 -8.77 7.82 3.60
N GLY A 172 -9.97 8.08 3.08
CA GLY A 172 -10.23 8.04 1.63
C GLY A 172 -9.38 9.01 0.81
N HIS A 173 -9.10 8.64 -0.44
CA HIS A 173 -8.37 9.45 -1.42
C HIS A 173 -6.92 9.81 -1.02
N VAL A 174 -6.31 9.07 -0.13
CA VAL A 174 -4.90 9.26 0.22
C VAL A 174 -4.00 8.63 -0.84
N GLU A 175 -2.96 9.36 -1.22
CA GLU A 175 -1.90 8.86 -2.10
C GLU A 175 -0.61 8.64 -1.31
N VAL A 176 -0.02 7.47 -1.41
CA VAL A 176 1.29 7.14 -0.80
C VAL A 176 2.24 6.72 -1.91
N GLU A 177 3.27 7.51 -2.13
CA GLU A 177 4.27 7.22 -3.17
C GLU A 177 5.26 6.13 -2.72
N ASP A 178 6.07 5.64 -3.66
CA ASP A 178 6.98 4.52 -3.49
C ASP A 178 7.97 4.71 -2.32
N PHE A 179 8.28 3.61 -1.65
CA PHE A 179 9.25 3.54 -0.56
C PHE A 179 8.93 4.39 0.68
N ALA A 180 7.76 4.98 0.79
CA ALA A 180 7.33 5.68 1.99
C ALA A 180 7.21 4.71 3.18
N THR A 181 7.46 5.22 4.38
CA THR A 181 7.28 4.46 5.62
C THR A 181 6.39 5.24 6.58
N ILE A 182 5.31 4.62 7.02
CA ILE A 182 4.35 5.22 7.96
C ILE A 182 4.43 4.47 9.29
N GLY A 183 4.84 5.18 10.33
CA GLY A 183 4.95 4.66 11.69
C GLY A 183 3.59 4.32 12.30
N GLY A 184 3.57 3.37 13.22
CA GLY A 184 2.34 2.84 13.80
C GLY A 184 1.47 3.87 14.50
N MET A 185 0.16 3.57 14.59
CA MET A 185 -0.86 4.42 15.24
C MET A 185 -0.94 5.84 14.64
N THR A 186 -0.75 5.96 13.34
CA THR A 186 -0.79 7.23 12.60
C THR A 186 -2.10 7.35 11.82
N PRO A 187 -3.04 8.22 12.20
CA PRO A 187 -4.17 8.59 11.36
C PRO A 187 -3.71 9.55 10.25
N VAL A 188 -4.07 9.22 9.01
CA VAL A 188 -3.82 10.04 7.82
C VAL A 188 -5.15 10.62 7.34
N HIS A 189 -5.23 11.95 7.26
CA HIS A 189 -6.45 12.63 6.83
C HIS A 189 -6.72 12.39 5.34
N GLN A 190 -8.01 12.40 4.96
CA GLN A 190 -8.42 12.24 3.57
C GLN A 190 -7.73 13.25 2.63
N PHE A 191 -7.44 12.82 1.40
CA PHE A 191 -6.77 13.61 0.36
C PHE A 191 -5.32 14.00 0.67
N VAL A 192 -4.73 13.48 1.73
CA VAL A 192 -3.29 13.70 2.02
C VAL A 192 -2.44 12.90 1.03
N ARG A 193 -1.34 13.52 0.61
CA ARG A 193 -0.32 12.89 -0.21
C ARG A 193 0.97 12.70 0.58
N ILE A 194 1.52 11.50 0.54
CA ILE A 194 2.75 11.11 1.22
C ILE A 194 3.78 10.76 0.16
N GLY A 195 4.79 11.64 0.02
CA GLY A 195 5.79 11.56 -1.03
C GLY A 195 6.77 10.41 -0.86
N ALA A 196 7.42 10.07 -1.96
CA ALA A 196 8.35 8.95 -2.03
C ALA A 196 9.51 9.06 -1.01
N TYR A 197 9.92 7.92 -0.47
CA TYR A 197 11.00 7.84 0.53
C TYR A 197 10.79 8.66 1.80
N SER A 198 9.59 9.21 2.03
CA SER A 198 9.29 9.92 3.28
C SER A 198 9.21 8.97 4.47
N MET A 199 9.35 9.50 5.66
CA MET A 199 9.26 8.76 6.92
C MET A 199 8.36 9.50 7.90
N ILE A 200 7.27 8.86 8.28
CA ILE A 200 6.34 9.37 9.29
C ILE A 200 6.62 8.64 10.61
N GLY A 201 6.90 9.39 11.67
CA GLY A 201 7.06 8.84 13.02
C GLY A 201 5.77 8.25 13.56
N GLY A 202 5.86 7.22 14.38
CA GLY A 202 4.67 6.62 15.02
C GLY A 202 3.94 7.58 15.94
N GLY A 203 2.61 7.42 16.09
CA GLY A 203 1.77 8.30 16.89
C GLY A 203 1.57 9.71 16.32
N SER A 204 1.96 9.94 15.07
CA SER A 204 1.77 11.22 14.40
C SER A 204 0.34 11.37 13.89
N ARG A 205 -0.11 12.61 13.68
CA ARG A 205 -1.37 12.91 12.99
C ARG A 205 -1.06 13.69 11.72
N LEU A 206 -1.46 13.16 10.56
CA LEU A 206 -1.18 13.80 9.26
C LEU A 206 -2.40 14.55 8.71
N PRO A 207 -2.48 15.88 8.87
CA PRO A 207 -3.54 16.71 8.27
C PRO A 207 -3.16 17.28 6.89
N GLN A 208 -1.88 17.27 6.52
CA GLN A 208 -1.31 17.89 5.33
C GLN A 208 -0.32 16.95 4.63
N ASP A 209 0.07 17.32 3.40
CA ASP A 209 0.96 16.54 2.55
C ASP A 209 2.39 16.49 3.11
N VAL A 210 3.02 15.34 2.98
CA VAL A 210 4.42 15.13 3.36
C VAL A 210 5.26 15.02 2.09
N PRO A 211 6.14 15.98 1.79
CA PRO A 211 6.96 15.93 0.57
C PRO A 211 7.92 14.75 0.55
N PRO A 212 8.35 14.31 -0.65
CA PRO A 212 9.35 13.24 -0.80
C PRO A 212 10.61 13.50 0.04
N PHE A 213 11.21 12.41 0.53
CA PHE A 213 12.46 12.37 1.30
C PHE A 213 12.38 12.97 2.71
N ILE A 214 11.26 13.56 3.11
CA ILE A 214 11.12 14.28 4.38
C ILE A 214 10.72 13.33 5.50
N ARG A 215 11.25 13.59 6.68
CA ARG A 215 10.85 12.95 7.94
C ARG A 215 9.99 13.91 8.75
N VAL A 216 8.83 13.43 9.16
CA VAL A 216 7.90 14.15 10.04
C VAL A 216 7.52 13.30 11.24
N ALA A 217 7.19 13.92 12.36
CA ALA A 217 6.68 13.22 13.54
C ALA A 217 5.87 14.16 14.44
N GLY A 218 5.03 13.59 15.29
CA GLY A 218 4.36 14.30 16.38
C GLY A 218 2.87 14.57 16.15
N ASN A 219 2.25 15.12 17.21
CA ASN A 219 0.88 15.64 17.18
C ASN A 219 0.83 16.89 18.11
N PRO A 220 0.87 18.10 17.51
CA PRO A 220 0.88 18.39 16.09
C PRO A 220 2.11 17.82 15.36
N VAL A 221 1.95 17.52 14.06
CA VAL A 221 3.04 17.01 13.24
C VAL A 221 4.04 18.10 12.91
N GLU A 222 5.33 17.78 13.03
CA GLU A 222 6.44 18.71 12.74
C GLU A 222 7.45 18.05 11.79
N VAL A 223 8.17 18.90 11.04
CA VAL A 223 9.23 18.46 10.14
C VAL A 223 10.52 18.21 10.93
N CYS A 224 10.94 16.94 10.97
CA CYS A 224 12.15 16.49 11.68
C CYS A 224 13.44 16.51 10.83
N GLY A 225 13.35 16.76 9.53
CA GLY A 225 14.48 16.79 8.60
C GLY A 225 14.34 15.86 7.41
N VAL A 226 15.46 15.56 6.77
CA VAL A 226 15.53 14.59 5.65
C VAL A 226 15.64 13.17 6.19
N ASN A 227 15.00 12.21 5.56
CA ASN A 227 15.10 10.77 5.87
C ASN A 227 16.46 10.18 5.45
N SER A 228 17.55 10.79 5.91
CA SER A 228 18.91 10.45 5.49
C SER A 228 19.27 8.98 5.70
N ILE A 229 18.79 8.35 6.77
CA ILE A 229 19.05 6.93 7.06
C ILE A 229 18.32 6.05 6.04
N GLY A 230 17.06 6.35 5.75
CA GLY A 230 16.28 5.61 4.76
C GLY A 230 16.89 5.73 3.35
N LEU A 231 17.30 6.91 2.97
CA LEU A 231 17.95 7.16 1.66
C LEU A 231 19.29 6.43 1.54
N LYS A 232 20.17 6.46 2.57
CA LYS A 232 21.43 5.69 2.57
C LYS A 232 21.19 4.19 2.46
N ARG A 233 20.19 3.63 3.13
CA ARG A 233 19.82 2.21 3.02
C ARG A 233 19.31 1.83 1.62
N ARG A 234 18.92 2.82 0.81
CA ARG A 234 18.46 2.67 -0.58
C ARG A 234 19.55 3.05 -1.59
N ASN A 235 20.81 3.16 -1.12
CA ASN A 235 21.98 3.44 -1.93
C ASN A 235 21.98 4.80 -2.65
N PHE A 236 21.30 5.81 -2.08
CA PHE A 236 21.48 7.18 -2.54
C PHE A 236 22.91 7.62 -2.31
N SER A 237 23.54 8.24 -3.32
CA SER A 237 24.90 8.76 -3.21
C SER A 237 24.98 9.89 -2.18
N ASP A 238 26.17 10.13 -1.63
CA ASP A 238 26.37 11.26 -0.72
C ASP A 238 26.13 12.61 -1.44
N GLU A 239 26.46 12.71 -2.74
CA GLU A 239 26.18 13.88 -3.57
C GLU A 239 24.66 14.14 -3.65
N GLU A 240 23.87 13.12 -4.00
CA GLU A 240 22.41 13.25 -4.10
C GLU A 240 21.79 13.59 -2.72
N LEU A 241 22.29 12.97 -1.65
CA LEU A 241 21.83 13.26 -0.31
C LEU A 241 22.14 14.71 0.13
N LEU A 242 23.28 15.25 -0.27
CA LEU A 242 23.64 16.66 -0.04
C LEU A 242 22.71 17.60 -0.80
N ASN A 243 22.40 17.27 -2.05
CA ASN A 243 21.50 18.03 -2.90
C ASN A 243 20.07 18.07 -2.31
N ILE A 244 19.53 16.92 -1.88
CA ILE A 244 18.23 16.85 -1.17
C ILE A 244 18.26 17.67 0.14
N LYS A 245 19.35 17.62 0.89
CA LYS A 245 19.50 18.45 2.11
C LYS A 245 19.55 19.94 1.81
N GLN A 246 20.12 20.34 0.68
CA GLN A 246 20.11 21.73 0.24
C GLN A 246 18.67 22.18 -0.07
N ALA A 247 17.92 21.41 -0.85
CA ALA A 247 16.52 21.68 -1.12
C ALA A 247 15.68 21.75 0.17
N TYR A 248 15.90 20.81 1.13
CA TYR A 248 15.27 20.85 2.43
C TYR A 248 15.54 22.16 3.18
N ARG A 249 16.79 22.64 3.22
CA ARG A 249 17.14 23.90 3.91
C ARG A 249 16.42 25.09 3.30
N LEU A 250 16.35 25.16 1.96
CA LEU A 250 15.63 26.20 1.25
C LEU A 250 14.13 26.16 1.57
N LEU A 251 13.53 24.98 1.63
CA LEU A 251 12.10 24.83 1.88
C LEU A 251 11.69 25.10 3.33
N TYR A 252 12.52 24.70 4.32
CA TYR A 252 12.12 24.66 5.73
C TYR A 252 12.95 25.54 6.68
N ARG A 253 14.12 26.02 6.27
CA ARG A 253 15.08 26.71 7.16
C ARG A 253 15.53 28.05 6.66
N SER A 254 15.02 28.54 5.54
CA SER A 254 15.44 29.81 4.92
C SER A 254 14.52 30.99 5.24
N GLY A 255 13.37 30.74 5.88
CA GLY A 255 12.33 31.77 6.10
C GLY A 255 11.53 32.14 4.84
N LEU A 256 11.78 31.49 3.71
CA LEU A 256 11.07 31.73 2.45
C LEU A 256 9.66 31.13 2.49
N ASN A 257 8.72 31.71 1.76
CA ASN A 257 7.46 31.03 1.47
C ASN A 257 7.68 29.88 0.47
N VAL A 258 6.68 29.02 0.26
CA VAL A 258 6.82 27.82 -0.60
C VAL A 258 7.18 28.20 -2.04
N GLY A 259 6.55 29.22 -2.62
CA GLY A 259 6.84 29.68 -3.99
C GLY A 259 8.28 30.15 -4.15
N GLN A 260 8.74 31.05 -3.28
CA GLN A 260 10.11 31.52 -3.25
C GLN A 260 11.12 30.40 -3.01
N ALA A 261 10.78 29.43 -2.13
CA ALA A 261 11.65 28.28 -1.89
C ALA A 261 11.80 27.41 -3.15
N LEU A 262 10.72 27.18 -3.89
CA LEU A 262 10.77 26.45 -5.15
C LEU A 262 11.61 27.16 -6.23
N GLU A 263 11.50 28.47 -6.34
CA GLU A 263 12.36 29.27 -7.23
C GLU A 263 13.84 29.14 -6.86
N ARG A 264 14.15 29.23 -5.57
CA ARG A 264 15.53 29.06 -5.07
C ARG A 264 16.03 27.62 -5.23
N ILE A 265 15.19 26.61 -5.05
CA ILE A 265 15.57 25.21 -5.32
C ILE A 265 15.91 25.05 -6.81
N ALA A 266 15.12 25.65 -7.71
CA ALA A 266 15.37 25.56 -9.14
C ALA A 266 16.70 26.22 -9.56
N SER A 267 17.12 27.30 -8.89
CA SER A 267 18.36 28.03 -9.19
C SER A 267 19.60 27.47 -8.48
N ASP A 268 19.46 27.04 -7.24
CA ASP A 268 20.59 26.76 -6.34
C ASP A 268 20.90 25.27 -6.17
N CYS A 269 19.97 24.37 -6.53
CA CYS A 269 20.16 22.92 -6.46
C CYS A 269 20.47 22.35 -7.86
N LYS A 270 21.20 21.25 -7.88
CA LYS A 270 21.35 20.44 -9.09
C LYS A 270 20.01 19.78 -9.43
N LEU A 271 19.41 20.11 -10.56
CA LEU A 271 18.12 19.56 -10.99
C LEU A 271 18.26 18.10 -11.41
N THR A 272 18.35 17.22 -10.43
CA THR A 272 18.25 15.77 -10.61
C THR A 272 16.76 15.38 -10.62
N LYS A 273 16.49 14.16 -11.13
CA LYS A 273 15.12 13.60 -11.12
C LYS A 273 14.46 13.69 -9.73
N ASN A 274 15.22 13.45 -8.66
CA ASN A 274 14.69 13.52 -7.29
C ASN A 274 14.30 14.95 -6.88
N ILE A 275 15.05 15.95 -7.29
CA ILE A 275 14.71 17.36 -7.02
C ILE A 275 13.52 17.80 -7.87
N GLU A 276 13.46 17.40 -9.11
CA GLU A 276 12.31 17.66 -9.98
C GLU A 276 11.02 17.03 -9.42
N ASP A 277 11.09 15.77 -8.96
CA ASP A 277 9.96 15.07 -8.33
C ASP A 277 9.51 15.75 -7.03
N LEU A 278 10.45 16.19 -6.18
CA LEU A 278 10.16 16.97 -4.98
C LEU A 278 9.40 18.27 -5.34
N MET A 279 9.89 19.02 -6.32
CA MET A 279 9.26 20.25 -6.75
C MET A 279 7.88 20.02 -7.37
N ALA A 280 7.75 18.99 -8.21
CA ALA A 280 6.49 18.60 -8.83
C ALA A 280 5.45 18.18 -7.79
N PHE A 281 5.87 17.40 -6.78
CA PHE A 281 5.00 17.03 -5.65
C PHE A 281 4.46 18.27 -4.94
N ILE A 282 5.33 19.21 -4.56
CA ILE A 282 4.95 20.43 -3.83
C ILE A 282 4.00 21.29 -4.66
N ARG A 283 4.25 21.45 -5.98
CA ARG A 283 3.36 22.22 -6.87
C ARG A 283 1.96 21.64 -7.00
N ARG A 284 1.82 20.30 -6.88
CA ARG A 284 0.53 19.60 -6.97
C ARG A 284 -0.18 19.49 -5.61
N SER A 285 0.42 20.00 -4.54
CA SER A 285 -0.17 19.93 -3.20
C SER A 285 -1.35 20.88 -3.07
N GLU A 286 -2.55 20.34 -2.91
CA GLU A 286 -3.79 21.12 -2.70
C GLU A 286 -4.03 21.40 -1.22
N ARG A 287 -3.63 20.48 -0.34
CA ARG A 287 -3.78 20.60 1.12
C ARG A 287 -2.69 21.45 1.78
N GLY A 288 -1.68 21.85 1.05
CA GLY A 288 -0.43 22.39 1.58
C GLY A 288 0.44 21.29 2.22
N ILE A 289 1.71 21.59 2.34
CA ILE A 289 2.71 20.69 2.93
C ILE A 289 2.87 20.94 4.42
N VAL A 290 3.23 19.90 5.20
CA VAL A 290 3.65 20.03 6.59
C VAL A 290 4.85 20.98 6.68
N ARG A 291 4.81 21.96 7.62
CA ARG A 291 5.89 22.94 7.83
C ARG A 291 6.25 23.06 9.30
#